data_5ea6a755f184baf462995d1296367f50
#
_entry.id   5ea6a755f184baf462995d1296367f50
#
_cell.length_a   1.000
_cell.length_b   1.000
_cell.length_c   1.000
_cell.angle_alpha   90.00
_cell.angle_beta   90.00
_cell.angle_gamma   90.00
#
_symmetry.space_group_name_H-M   'P 1'
#
loop_
_entity.id
_entity.type
_entity.pdbx_description
1 polymer ?
#
loop_
_entity_poly.entity_id
_entity_poly.type
_entity_poly.pdbx_seq_one_letter_code
_entity_poly.pdbx_strand_id
1 'polypeptide(L)'
;LLLVNYRPEYQHGWVSKTYYSQLRLDALPPESAGELLSALLGDDPALEPLKRLLVRRGNPFFIEESIRTLVETGALSRERGAYRLTRPIQAIEVPATVQVILAARIDRLPAEDKQLLQTASVIGKDVPFVLLQAIAELAEDAVHRGLTHLQAAEFLYETRLFPDPEYTFKHALTHEVTYGTLLQDRRKALHARIVLAIERSYPDRLTEHVERLAHHAGRGELWDKALGYLEQAGAKNFGRSAHREAVACYEQALDVLRHLPESAGTQGKAIDVRIALRSSLFPLGQLSKII
;
A
#
# COMPACT_ATOMS: atom_id res chain seq x y z
N LEU A 1 -15.13 12.57 -18.73
CA LEU A 1 -14.73 13.15 -17.44
C LEU A 1 -13.65 12.27 -16.82
N LEU A 2 -12.48 12.84 -16.50
CA LEU A 2 -11.42 12.16 -15.76
C LEU A 2 -11.39 12.75 -14.34
N LEU A 3 -11.54 11.92 -13.32
CA LEU A 3 -11.38 12.30 -11.92
C LEU A 3 -10.07 11.71 -11.40
N VAL A 4 -9.17 12.55 -10.90
CA VAL A 4 -7.88 12.13 -10.36
C VAL A 4 -7.78 12.63 -8.93
N ASN A 5 -7.52 11.70 -8.00
CA ASN A 5 -7.23 12.01 -6.61
C ASN A 5 -5.71 12.00 -6.38
N TYR A 6 -5.19 13.06 -5.79
CA TYR A 6 -3.77 13.19 -5.49
C TYR A 6 -3.53 14.01 -4.21
N ARG A 7 -2.37 13.80 -3.60
CA ARG A 7 -1.94 14.57 -2.42
C ARG A 7 -1.39 15.94 -2.84
N PRO A 8 -1.39 16.96 -1.96
CA PRO A 8 -0.90 18.31 -2.28
C PRO A 8 0.54 18.37 -2.80
N GLU A 9 1.37 17.39 -2.40
CA GLU A 9 2.78 17.31 -2.81
C GLU A 9 2.96 16.82 -4.25
N TYR A 10 1.90 16.26 -4.86
CA TYR A 10 1.97 15.77 -6.23
C TYR A 10 2.01 16.92 -7.22
N GLN A 11 3.09 16.99 -7.99
CA GLN A 11 3.27 18.02 -9.02
C GLN A 11 2.75 17.52 -10.37
N HIS A 12 1.92 18.35 -11.00
CA HIS A 12 1.33 18.06 -12.31
C HIS A 12 1.24 19.32 -13.18
N GLY A 13 1.20 19.12 -14.50
CA GLY A 13 1.10 20.23 -15.48
C GLY A 13 -0.33 20.56 -15.91
N TRP A 14 -1.38 20.18 -15.16
CA TRP A 14 -2.77 20.33 -15.60
C TRP A 14 -3.37 21.70 -15.29
N VAL A 15 -2.78 22.45 -14.35
CA VAL A 15 -3.28 23.75 -13.86
C VAL A 15 -3.50 24.78 -14.98
N SER A 16 -2.68 24.69 -16.05
CA SER A 16 -2.79 25.58 -17.21
C SER A 16 -3.89 25.21 -18.21
N LYS A 17 -4.64 24.12 -17.97
CA LYS A 17 -5.66 23.64 -18.90
C LYS A 17 -7.02 24.25 -18.54
N THR A 18 -7.73 24.79 -19.54
CA THR A 18 -9.04 25.45 -19.37
C THR A 18 -10.15 24.49 -18.88
N TYR A 19 -9.98 23.20 -19.11
CA TYR A 19 -10.90 22.13 -18.66
C TYR A 19 -10.50 21.48 -17.35
N TYR A 20 -9.47 22.01 -16.66
CA TYR A 20 -9.05 21.53 -15.35
C TYR A 20 -9.83 22.25 -14.24
N SER A 21 -10.38 21.45 -13.33
CA SER A 21 -10.99 21.96 -12.09
C SER A 21 -10.39 21.22 -10.92
N GLN A 22 -9.98 21.94 -9.89
CA GLN A 22 -9.44 21.39 -8.67
C GLN A 22 -10.45 21.51 -7.54
N LEU A 23 -10.81 20.37 -6.93
CA LEU A 23 -11.54 20.33 -5.67
C LEU A 23 -10.56 20.02 -4.54
N ARG A 24 -10.34 20.99 -3.68
CA ARG A 24 -9.48 20.82 -2.50
C ARG A 24 -10.30 20.26 -1.35
N LEU A 25 -9.80 19.17 -0.78
CA LEU A 25 -10.38 18.56 0.42
C LEU A 25 -9.49 18.94 1.61
N ASP A 26 -9.96 19.87 2.41
CA ASP A 26 -9.30 20.29 3.65
C ASP A 26 -9.75 19.39 4.82
N ALA A 27 -9.12 19.53 5.99
CA ALA A 27 -9.56 18.87 7.21
C ALA A 27 -11.02 19.24 7.53
N LEU A 28 -11.76 18.33 8.13
CA LEU A 28 -13.14 18.58 8.54
C LEU A 28 -13.22 19.79 9.47
N PRO A 29 -14.14 20.75 9.22
CA PRO A 29 -14.48 21.77 10.19
C PRO A 29 -14.94 21.15 11.52
N PRO A 30 -14.71 21.82 12.65
CA PRO A 30 -15.12 21.30 13.96
C PRO A 30 -16.61 20.93 14.06
N GLU A 31 -17.48 21.67 13.38
CA GLU A 31 -18.92 21.40 13.32
C GLU A 31 -19.19 20.06 12.63
N SER A 32 -18.66 19.86 11.42
CA SER A 32 -18.83 18.61 10.68
C SER A 32 -18.15 17.41 11.37
N ALA A 33 -17.03 17.63 12.07
CA ALA A 33 -16.42 16.61 12.90
C ALA A 33 -17.30 16.25 14.10
N GLY A 34 -18.00 17.23 14.67
CA GLY A 34 -19.00 17.02 15.72
C GLY A 34 -20.20 16.21 15.23
N GLU A 35 -20.74 16.54 14.06
CA GLU A 35 -21.82 15.79 13.41
C GLU A 35 -21.42 14.34 13.15
N LEU A 36 -20.22 14.11 12.60
CA LEU A 36 -19.67 12.77 12.40
C LEU A 36 -19.60 11.99 13.71
N LEU A 37 -19.10 12.61 14.79
CA LEU A 37 -19.01 11.99 16.09
C LEU A 37 -20.39 11.67 16.69
N SER A 38 -21.38 12.55 16.50
CA SER A 38 -22.75 12.29 16.93
C SER A 38 -23.39 11.15 16.13
N ALA A 39 -23.13 11.08 14.85
CA ALA A 39 -23.57 9.95 14.02
C ALA A 39 -22.94 8.62 14.42
N LEU A 40 -21.66 8.62 14.82
CA LEU A 40 -20.92 7.42 15.19
C LEU A 40 -21.21 6.97 16.64
N LEU A 41 -21.21 7.89 17.58
CA LEU A 41 -21.28 7.60 19.02
C LEU A 41 -22.68 7.80 19.64
N GLY A 42 -23.59 8.51 18.94
CA GLY A 42 -24.85 8.96 19.49
C GLY A 42 -24.72 10.26 20.30
N ASP A 43 -25.82 10.69 20.92
CA ASP A 43 -25.92 12.01 21.60
C ASP A 43 -25.94 11.90 23.13
N ASP A 44 -25.33 10.86 23.69
CA ASP A 44 -25.19 10.75 25.14
C ASP A 44 -24.29 11.88 25.69
N PRO A 45 -24.79 12.73 26.63
CA PRO A 45 -24.00 13.80 27.22
C PRO A 45 -22.72 13.32 27.91
N ALA A 46 -22.69 12.09 28.39
CA ALA A 46 -21.51 11.49 29.01
C ALA A 46 -20.33 11.34 28.04
N LEU A 47 -20.60 11.32 26.72
CA LEU A 47 -19.59 11.21 25.68
C LEU A 47 -19.07 12.58 25.19
N GLU A 48 -19.66 13.69 25.58
CA GLU A 48 -19.25 15.03 25.16
C GLU A 48 -17.77 15.37 25.44
N PRO A 49 -17.17 15.00 26.58
CA PRO A 49 -15.75 15.21 26.79
C PRO A 49 -14.87 14.44 25.78
N LEU A 50 -15.28 13.21 25.42
CA LEU A 50 -14.58 12.42 24.39
C LEU A 50 -14.74 13.03 23.00
N LYS A 51 -15.95 13.44 22.64
CA LYS A 51 -16.21 14.11 21.34
C LYS A 51 -15.34 15.35 21.19
N ARG A 52 -15.27 16.21 22.20
CA ARG A 52 -14.40 17.41 22.19
C ARG A 52 -12.91 17.08 22.04
N LEU A 53 -12.45 15.98 22.61
CA LEU A 53 -11.07 15.53 22.47
C LEU A 53 -10.76 15.11 21.03
N LEU A 54 -11.69 14.39 20.38
CA LEU A 54 -11.54 13.86 19.04
C LEU A 54 -11.75 14.93 17.95
N VAL A 55 -12.69 15.87 18.12
CA VAL A 55 -12.95 16.98 17.17
C VAL A 55 -11.68 17.77 16.83
N ARG A 56 -10.83 18.01 17.83
CA ARG A 56 -9.58 18.80 17.64
C ARG A 56 -8.64 18.25 16.59
N ARG A 57 -8.82 16.99 16.16
CA ARG A 57 -7.95 16.33 15.18
C ARG A 57 -8.42 16.51 13.74
N GLY A 58 -9.70 16.84 13.50
CA GLY A 58 -10.27 17.23 12.20
C GLY A 58 -10.12 16.20 11.06
N ASN A 59 -9.63 15.01 11.32
CA ASN A 59 -9.43 13.95 10.34
C ASN A 59 -10.42 12.83 10.59
N PRO A 60 -11.36 12.55 9.65
CA PRO A 60 -12.36 11.49 9.80
C PRO A 60 -11.75 10.12 10.11
N PHE A 61 -10.72 9.75 9.41
CA PHE A 61 -10.04 8.48 9.61
C PHE A 61 -9.42 8.36 11.02
N PHE A 62 -8.85 9.46 11.55
CA PHE A 62 -8.37 9.49 12.93
C PHE A 62 -9.51 9.28 13.93
N ILE A 63 -10.66 9.91 13.69
CA ILE A 63 -11.85 9.81 14.55
C ILE A 63 -12.34 8.36 14.56
N GLU A 64 -12.55 7.76 13.39
CA GLU A 64 -13.01 6.37 13.26
C GLU A 64 -12.07 5.38 13.93
N GLU A 65 -10.76 5.47 13.66
CA GLU A 65 -9.76 4.57 14.22
C GLU A 65 -9.60 4.75 15.74
N SER A 66 -9.76 5.98 16.25
CA SER A 66 -9.77 6.24 17.69
C SER A 66 -10.98 5.58 18.38
N ILE A 67 -12.18 5.76 17.84
CA ILE A 67 -13.40 5.14 18.37
C ILE A 67 -13.25 3.62 18.37
N ARG A 68 -12.79 3.04 17.27
CA ARG A 68 -12.56 1.62 17.14
C ARG A 68 -11.58 1.10 18.19
N THR A 69 -10.46 1.78 18.37
CA THR A 69 -9.46 1.44 19.39
C THR A 69 -10.06 1.48 20.78
N LEU A 70 -10.89 2.47 21.09
CA LEU A 70 -11.55 2.57 22.37
C LEU A 70 -12.55 1.42 22.62
N VAL A 71 -13.21 0.95 21.58
CA VAL A 71 -14.07 -0.24 21.64
C VAL A 71 -13.24 -1.51 21.83
N GLU A 72 -12.21 -1.71 21.03
CA GLU A 72 -11.30 -2.87 21.12
C GLU A 72 -10.60 -2.98 22.48
N THR A 73 -10.25 -1.84 23.08
CA THR A 73 -9.63 -1.79 24.42
C THR A 73 -10.63 -1.83 25.56
N GLY A 74 -11.92 -1.94 25.25
CA GLY A 74 -12.99 -1.92 26.24
C GLY A 74 -13.16 -0.59 26.98
N ALA A 75 -12.60 0.52 26.47
CA ALA A 75 -12.82 1.86 27.04
C ALA A 75 -14.18 2.44 26.63
N LEU A 76 -14.71 1.98 25.48
CA LEU A 76 -16.08 2.18 25.05
C LEU A 76 -16.76 0.81 24.97
N SER A 77 -17.94 0.67 25.56
CA SER A 77 -18.83 -0.48 25.35
C SER A 77 -20.05 -0.06 24.54
N ARG A 78 -20.60 -1.00 23.75
CA ARG A 78 -21.85 -0.79 23.03
C ARG A 78 -22.96 -1.60 23.71
N GLU A 79 -23.87 -0.90 24.38
CA GLU A 79 -25.02 -1.50 25.06
C GLU A 79 -26.31 -1.03 24.40
N ARG A 80 -27.15 -1.97 23.97
CA ARG A 80 -28.47 -1.70 23.34
C ARG A 80 -28.41 -0.67 22.21
N GLY A 81 -27.30 -0.66 21.44
CA GLY A 81 -27.11 0.26 20.32
C GLY A 81 -26.49 1.61 20.66
N ALA A 82 -26.29 1.94 21.96
CA ALA A 82 -25.64 3.15 22.40
C ALA A 82 -24.23 2.86 22.93
N TYR A 83 -23.32 3.81 22.74
CA TYR A 83 -21.98 3.73 23.30
C TYR A 83 -21.94 4.33 24.72
N ARG A 84 -21.13 3.73 25.60
CA ARG A 84 -20.88 4.21 26.96
C ARG A 84 -19.41 4.10 27.31
N LEU A 85 -18.90 5.10 28.06
CA LEU A 85 -17.58 5.03 28.66
C LEU A 85 -17.58 4.02 29.82
N THR A 86 -16.63 3.10 29.81
CA THR A 86 -16.46 2.09 30.87
C THR A 86 -15.50 2.59 31.96
N ARG A 87 -14.75 3.66 31.68
CA ARG A 87 -13.78 4.28 32.58
C ARG A 87 -13.78 5.81 32.40
N PRO A 88 -13.30 6.58 33.44
CA PRO A 88 -13.22 8.04 33.33
C PRO A 88 -12.37 8.49 32.16
N ILE A 89 -12.77 9.59 31.48
CA ILE A 89 -12.08 10.14 30.33
C ILE A 89 -10.61 10.48 30.59
N GLN A 90 -10.27 10.85 31.82
CA GLN A 90 -8.90 11.16 32.26
C GLN A 90 -7.97 9.95 32.23
N ALA A 91 -8.52 8.74 32.25
CA ALA A 91 -7.79 7.47 32.13
C ALA A 91 -7.71 6.98 30.67
N ILE A 92 -8.23 7.76 29.71
CA ILE A 92 -8.21 7.42 28.29
C ILE A 92 -7.11 8.21 27.61
N GLU A 93 -6.08 7.50 27.17
CA GLU A 93 -5.03 8.05 26.31
C GLU A 93 -5.42 7.91 24.85
N VAL A 94 -5.60 9.04 24.16
CA VAL A 94 -5.79 9.06 22.70
C VAL A 94 -4.44 9.38 22.07
N PRO A 95 -3.86 8.47 21.26
CA PRO A 95 -2.57 8.68 20.60
C PRO A 95 -2.55 9.94 19.74
N ALA A 96 -1.36 10.48 19.53
CA ALA A 96 -1.22 11.75 18.81
C ALA A 96 -1.51 11.63 17.31
N THR A 97 -1.27 10.47 16.72
CA THR A 97 -1.38 10.25 15.26
C THR A 97 -2.10 8.94 14.93
N VAL A 98 -2.68 8.87 13.73
CA VAL A 98 -3.31 7.65 13.19
C VAL A 98 -2.30 6.52 13.07
N GLN A 99 -1.05 6.82 12.72
CA GLN A 99 0.00 5.81 12.61
C GLN A 99 0.22 5.06 13.93
N VAL A 100 0.27 5.78 15.04
CA VAL A 100 0.43 5.17 16.37
C VAL A 100 -0.79 4.31 16.73
N ILE A 101 -1.99 4.78 16.41
CA ILE A 101 -3.23 4.02 16.60
C ILE A 101 -3.17 2.71 15.79
N LEU A 102 -2.86 2.79 14.51
CA LEU A 102 -2.79 1.63 13.63
C LEU A 102 -1.70 0.64 14.07
N ALA A 103 -0.51 1.14 14.43
CA ALA A 103 0.56 0.29 14.93
C ALA A 103 0.13 -0.47 16.19
N ALA A 104 -0.48 0.20 17.16
CA ALA A 104 -0.99 -0.43 18.38
C ALA A 104 -2.13 -1.42 18.11
N ARG A 105 -2.97 -1.20 17.10
CA ARG A 105 -4.00 -2.16 16.68
C ARG A 105 -3.37 -3.40 16.04
N ILE A 106 -2.39 -3.20 15.14
CA ILE A 106 -1.66 -4.29 14.49
C ILE A 106 -0.92 -5.13 15.54
N ASP A 107 -0.32 -4.49 16.56
CA ASP A 107 0.41 -5.19 17.62
C ASP A 107 -0.49 -6.06 18.52
N ARG A 108 -1.78 -5.74 18.62
CA ARG A 108 -2.77 -6.51 19.39
C ARG A 108 -3.38 -7.68 18.61
N LEU A 109 -3.15 -7.76 17.30
CA LEU A 109 -3.61 -8.91 16.52
C LEU A 109 -2.98 -10.23 17.02
N PRO A 110 -3.70 -11.34 16.96
CA PRO A 110 -3.11 -12.67 17.11
C PRO A 110 -1.89 -12.82 16.19
N ALA A 111 -0.88 -13.58 16.64
CA ALA A 111 0.40 -13.65 15.93
C ALA A 111 0.26 -14.12 14.48
N GLU A 112 -0.62 -15.09 14.20
CA GLU A 112 -0.88 -15.59 12.85
C GLU A 112 -1.57 -14.52 11.97
N ASP A 113 -2.57 -13.81 12.50
CA ASP A 113 -3.29 -12.74 11.78
C ASP A 113 -2.35 -11.55 11.49
N LYS A 114 -1.50 -11.19 12.46
CA LYS A 114 -0.47 -10.15 12.27
C LYS A 114 0.53 -10.55 11.19
N GLN A 115 1.01 -11.79 11.22
CA GLN A 115 1.92 -12.31 10.20
C GLN A 115 1.26 -12.30 8.81
N LEU A 116 -0.01 -12.71 8.72
CA LEU A 116 -0.77 -12.70 7.47
C LEU A 116 -0.96 -11.28 6.93
N LEU A 117 -1.34 -10.32 7.77
CA LEU A 117 -1.49 -8.92 7.40
C LEU A 117 -0.15 -8.31 6.94
N GLN A 118 0.94 -8.61 7.64
CA GLN A 118 2.28 -8.20 7.26
C GLN A 118 2.70 -8.79 5.91
N THR A 119 2.42 -10.06 5.67
CA THR A 119 2.70 -10.72 4.40
C THR A 119 1.89 -10.09 3.27
N ALA A 120 0.60 -9.83 3.49
CA ALA A 120 -0.26 -9.11 2.56
C ALA A 120 0.30 -7.72 2.19
N SER A 121 0.87 -7.00 3.16
CA SER A 121 1.42 -5.66 2.92
C SER A 121 2.63 -5.66 1.98
N VAL A 122 3.39 -6.76 1.91
CA VAL A 122 4.52 -6.88 0.98
C VAL A 122 4.06 -7.17 -0.45
N ILE A 123 2.93 -7.87 -0.62
CA ILE A 123 2.33 -8.09 -1.96
C ILE A 123 1.92 -6.75 -2.58
N GLY A 124 1.35 -5.85 -1.80
CA GLY A 124 0.93 -4.52 -2.21
C GLY A 124 -0.41 -4.11 -1.63
N LYS A 125 -0.98 -3.03 -2.19
CA LYS A 125 -2.31 -2.56 -1.79
C LYS A 125 -3.38 -3.61 -2.11
N ASP A 126 -3.32 -4.17 -3.32
CA ASP A 126 -4.23 -5.19 -3.82
C ASP A 126 -3.55 -6.55 -3.71
N VAL A 127 -4.22 -7.48 -3.03
CA VAL A 127 -3.66 -8.73 -2.54
C VAL A 127 -4.42 -9.91 -3.16
N PRO A 128 -3.95 -10.47 -4.28
CA PRO A 128 -4.51 -11.69 -4.84
C PRO A 128 -4.35 -12.85 -3.85
N PHE A 129 -5.44 -13.58 -3.59
CA PHE A 129 -5.46 -14.70 -2.66
C PHE A 129 -4.41 -15.76 -2.99
N VAL A 130 -4.29 -16.11 -4.28
CA VAL A 130 -3.31 -17.10 -4.76
C VAL A 130 -1.88 -16.74 -4.36
N LEU A 131 -1.50 -15.47 -4.47
CA LEU A 131 -0.17 -15.02 -4.05
C LEU A 131 0.00 -15.02 -2.55
N LEU A 132 -1.03 -14.56 -1.82
CA LEU A 132 -0.99 -14.55 -0.37
C LEU A 132 -0.85 -15.96 0.18
N GLN A 133 -1.65 -16.91 -0.29
CA GLN A 133 -1.59 -18.31 0.08
C GLN A 133 -0.20 -18.92 -0.22
N ALA A 134 0.37 -18.63 -1.39
CA ALA A 134 1.66 -19.17 -1.80
C ALA A 134 2.84 -18.72 -0.92
N ILE A 135 2.71 -17.56 -0.25
CA ILE A 135 3.82 -16.98 0.52
C ILE A 135 3.55 -16.86 2.03
N ALA A 136 2.33 -17.13 2.50
CA ALA A 136 1.94 -16.93 3.91
C ALA A 136 2.63 -17.87 4.91
N GLU A 137 3.17 -19.02 4.47
CA GLU A 137 3.72 -20.07 5.36
C GLU A 137 2.69 -20.60 6.36
N LEU A 138 1.42 -20.55 6.01
CA LEU A 138 0.29 -21.01 6.80
C LEU A 138 -0.50 -22.06 6.02
N ALA A 139 -1.19 -22.94 6.72
CA ALA A 139 -2.15 -23.85 6.10
C ALA A 139 -3.33 -23.03 5.51
N GLU A 140 -3.95 -23.53 4.45
CA GLU A 140 -5.03 -22.83 3.73
C GLU A 140 -6.17 -22.41 4.66
N ASP A 141 -6.62 -23.32 5.55
CA ASP A 141 -7.67 -23.02 6.53
C ASP A 141 -7.26 -21.87 7.50
N ALA A 142 -5.97 -21.79 7.85
CA ALA A 142 -5.47 -20.71 8.69
C ALA A 142 -5.45 -19.38 7.95
N VAL A 143 -5.11 -19.37 6.64
CA VAL A 143 -5.19 -18.17 5.80
C VAL A 143 -6.63 -17.68 5.69
N HIS A 144 -7.61 -18.58 5.45
CA HIS A 144 -9.02 -18.20 5.39
C HIS A 144 -9.56 -17.64 6.71
N ARG A 145 -9.23 -18.28 7.84
CA ARG A 145 -9.62 -17.78 9.17
C ARG A 145 -9.00 -16.41 9.44
N GLY A 146 -7.70 -16.25 9.16
CA GLY A 146 -7.01 -14.99 9.34
C GLY A 146 -7.59 -13.88 8.49
N LEU A 147 -7.90 -14.14 7.22
CA LEU A 147 -8.58 -13.16 6.34
C LEU A 147 -9.95 -12.76 6.89
N THR A 148 -10.76 -13.72 7.40
CA THR A 148 -12.05 -13.42 8.04
C THR A 148 -11.88 -12.51 9.25
N HIS A 149 -10.89 -12.77 10.11
CA HIS A 149 -10.58 -11.93 11.28
C HIS A 149 -10.10 -10.53 10.85
N LEU A 150 -9.23 -10.45 9.83
CA LEU A 150 -8.71 -9.17 9.32
C LEU A 150 -9.80 -8.33 8.65
N GLN A 151 -10.79 -8.97 8.02
CA GLN A 151 -11.98 -8.30 7.48
C GLN A 151 -12.89 -7.80 8.61
N ALA A 152 -13.16 -8.63 9.63
CA ALA A 152 -13.95 -8.22 10.79
C ALA A 152 -13.28 -7.05 11.58
N ALA A 153 -11.94 -7.06 11.65
CA ALA A 153 -11.15 -5.98 12.22
C ALA A 153 -10.97 -4.77 11.27
N GLU A 154 -11.52 -4.83 10.06
CA GLU A 154 -11.48 -3.79 9.03
C GLU A 154 -10.06 -3.36 8.58
N PHE A 155 -9.11 -4.27 8.57
CA PHE A 155 -7.80 -4.05 7.95
C PHE A 155 -7.83 -4.31 6.45
N LEU A 156 -8.52 -5.38 6.05
CA LEU A 156 -8.70 -5.80 4.67
C LEU A 156 -10.18 -5.88 4.34
N TYR A 157 -10.53 -5.78 3.07
CA TYR A 157 -11.83 -6.15 2.55
C TYR A 157 -11.67 -6.83 1.19
N GLU A 158 -12.62 -7.69 0.86
CA GLU A 158 -12.64 -8.41 -0.39
C GLU A 158 -13.18 -7.51 -1.50
N THR A 159 -12.42 -7.40 -2.60
CA THR A 159 -12.80 -6.56 -3.76
C THR A 159 -13.28 -7.39 -4.92
N ARG A 160 -12.89 -8.65 -4.99
CA ARG A 160 -13.28 -9.58 -6.04
C ARG A 160 -13.44 -10.98 -5.46
N LEU A 161 -14.54 -11.64 -5.84
CA LEU A 161 -14.84 -13.03 -5.45
C LEU A 161 -14.48 -14.03 -6.55
N PHE A 162 -14.60 -13.63 -7.80
CA PHE A 162 -14.47 -14.53 -8.93
C PHE A 162 -13.77 -13.84 -10.13
N PRO A 163 -12.92 -14.52 -10.93
CA PRO A 163 -12.55 -15.94 -10.78
C PRO A 163 -11.56 -16.19 -9.63
N ASP A 164 -10.73 -15.23 -9.28
CA ASP A 164 -9.73 -15.33 -8.21
C ASP A 164 -10.04 -14.29 -7.13
N PRO A 165 -10.21 -14.70 -5.86
CA PRO A 165 -10.41 -13.77 -4.76
C PRO A 165 -9.27 -12.76 -4.66
N GLU A 166 -9.63 -11.49 -4.45
CA GLU A 166 -8.67 -10.41 -4.25
C GLU A 166 -9.09 -9.55 -3.06
N TYR A 167 -8.13 -9.23 -2.23
CA TYR A 167 -8.32 -8.40 -1.05
C TYR A 167 -7.60 -7.07 -1.25
N THR A 168 -8.03 -6.02 -0.57
CA THR A 168 -7.34 -4.74 -0.56
C THR A 168 -7.31 -4.17 0.85
N PHE A 169 -6.27 -3.38 1.15
CA PHE A 169 -6.21 -2.64 2.40
C PHE A 169 -7.28 -1.54 2.41
N LYS A 170 -8.04 -1.47 3.51
CA LYS A 170 -9.11 -0.47 3.66
C LYS A 170 -8.59 0.95 3.45
N HIS A 171 -7.38 1.23 3.96
CA HIS A 171 -6.72 2.52 3.81
C HIS A 171 -5.25 2.35 3.42
N ALA A 172 -4.75 3.23 2.55
CA ALA A 172 -3.34 3.23 2.16
C ALA A 172 -2.39 3.36 3.36
N LEU A 173 -2.78 4.17 4.37
CA LEU A 173 -2.00 4.33 5.58
C LEU A 173 -1.90 3.03 6.41
N THR A 174 -2.95 2.22 6.43
CA THR A 174 -2.92 0.90 7.07
C THR A 174 -1.87 0.00 6.41
N HIS A 175 -1.83 -0.01 5.07
CA HIS A 175 -0.80 -0.72 4.31
C HIS A 175 0.61 -0.21 4.65
N GLU A 176 0.83 1.12 4.60
CA GLU A 176 2.12 1.76 4.88
C GLU A 176 2.62 1.42 6.30
N VAL A 177 1.76 1.55 7.31
CA VAL A 177 2.10 1.25 8.71
C VAL A 177 2.41 -0.23 8.86
N THR A 178 1.57 -1.12 8.31
CA THR A 178 1.80 -2.58 8.38
C THR A 178 3.14 -2.95 7.75
N TYR A 179 3.41 -2.48 6.54
CA TYR A 179 4.69 -2.70 5.86
C TYR A 179 5.87 -2.16 6.68
N GLY A 180 5.67 -1.00 7.33
CA GLY A 180 6.66 -0.37 8.22
C GLY A 180 7.03 -1.22 9.44
N THR A 181 6.14 -2.08 9.93
CA THR A 181 6.42 -2.96 11.09
C THR A 181 7.35 -4.14 10.78
N LEU A 182 7.57 -4.45 9.50
CA LEU A 182 8.44 -5.52 9.07
C LEU A 182 9.92 -5.12 9.13
N LEU A 183 10.76 -6.00 9.62
CA LEU A 183 12.20 -5.87 9.52
C LEU A 183 12.67 -5.99 8.06
N GLN A 184 13.77 -5.33 7.74
CA GLN A 184 14.28 -5.27 6.36
C GLN A 184 14.54 -6.65 5.76
N ASP A 185 15.20 -7.54 6.51
CA ASP A 185 15.49 -8.91 6.03
C ASP A 185 14.21 -9.71 5.75
N ARG A 186 13.17 -9.53 6.58
CA ARG A 186 11.88 -10.20 6.36
C ARG A 186 11.19 -9.63 5.11
N ARG A 187 11.23 -8.32 4.90
CA ARG A 187 10.69 -7.71 3.65
C ARG A 187 11.38 -8.28 2.44
N LYS A 188 12.72 -8.29 2.44
CA LYS A 188 13.55 -8.83 1.35
C LYS A 188 13.18 -10.28 1.05
N ALA A 189 13.12 -11.13 2.07
CA ALA A 189 12.75 -12.53 1.90
C ALA A 189 11.33 -12.70 1.30
N LEU A 190 10.35 -11.93 1.78
CA LEU A 190 8.99 -11.97 1.24
C LEU A 190 8.91 -11.48 -0.20
N HIS A 191 9.62 -10.41 -0.56
CA HIS A 191 9.69 -9.94 -1.94
C HIS A 191 10.30 -11.03 -2.87
N ALA A 192 11.37 -11.69 -2.47
CA ALA A 192 11.95 -12.78 -3.23
C ALA A 192 10.96 -13.95 -3.42
N ARG A 193 10.19 -14.30 -2.38
CA ARG A 193 9.15 -15.34 -2.46
C ARG A 193 8.00 -14.97 -3.39
N ILE A 194 7.60 -13.69 -3.42
CA ILE A 194 6.55 -13.21 -4.34
C ILE A 194 6.99 -13.41 -5.79
N VAL A 195 8.26 -13.12 -6.12
CA VAL A 195 8.78 -13.38 -7.48
C VAL A 195 8.62 -14.85 -7.83
N LEU A 196 9.06 -15.77 -6.95
CA LEU A 196 8.94 -17.21 -7.19
C LEU A 196 7.48 -17.67 -7.27
N ALA A 197 6.59 -17.09 -6.47
CA ALA A 197 5.17 -17.40 -6.51
C ALA A 197 4.53 -16.97 -7.83
N ILE A 198 4.82 -15.75 -8.31
CA ILE A 198 4.31 -15.26 -9.61
C ILE A 198 4.83 -16.13 -10.76
N GLU A 199 6.13 -16.46 -10.77
CA GLU A 199 6.73 -17.31 -11.80
C GLU A 199 6.07 -18.71 -11.87
N ARG A 200 5.69 -19.28 -10.71
CA ARG A 200 5.03 -20.57 -10.62
C ARG A 200 3.54 -20.52 -10.97
N SER A 201 2.85 -19.48 -10.54
CA SER A 201 1.40 -19.36 -10.72
C SER A 201 1.01 -18.91 -12.13
N TYR A 202 1.89 -18.19 -12.82
CA TYR A 202 1.59 -17.57 -14.14
C TYR A 202 2.70 -17.81 -15.17
N PRO A 203 3.18 -19.06 -15.38
CA PRO A 203 4.36 -19.33 -16.24
C PRO A 203 4.17 -18.84 -17.68
N ASP A 204 2.96 -18.97 -18.23
CA ASP A 204 2.65 -18.58 -19.61
C ASP A 204 2.27 -17.10 -19.76
N ARG A 205 2.15 -16.35 -18.65
CA ARG A 205 1.67 -14.97 -18.60
C ARG A 205 2.63 -14.01 -17.89
N LEU A 206 3.91 -14.35 -17.79
CA LEU A 206 4.91 -13.55 -17.09
C LEU A 206 5.02 -12.12 -17.63
N THR A 207 4.81 -11.93 -18.94
CA THR A 207 4.82 -10.61 -19.60
C THR A 207 3.72 -9.67 -19.09
N GLU A 208 2.60 -10.21 -18.57
CA GLU A 208 1.55 -9.42 -17.97
C GLU A 208 1.96 -8.91 -16.59
N HIS A 209 2.83 -9.64 -15.89
CA HIS A 209 3.28 -9.37 -14.54
C HIS A 209 4.70 -8.77 -14.45
N VAL A 210 5.31 -8.43 -15.61
CA VAL A 210 6.72 -8.08 -15.68
C VAL A 210 7.10 -6.88 -14.82
N GLU A 211 6.25 -5.86 -14.73
CA GLU A 211 6.48 -4.68 -13.88
C GLU A 211 6.44 -5.05 -12.38
N ARG A 212 5.50 -5.94 -12.01
CA ARG A 212 5.39 -6.47 -10.64
C ARG A 212 6.60 -7.34 -10.28
N LEU A 213 7.01 -8.20 -11.20
CA LEU A 213 8.21 -9.03 -11.06
C LEU A 213 9.47 -8.18 -10.91
N ALA A 214 9.65 -7.15 -11.74
CA ALA A 214 10.76 -6.21 -11.66
C ALA A 214 10.82 -5.53 -10.28
N HIS A 215 9.66 -5.01 -9.81
CA HIS A 215 9.55 -4.37 -8.51
C HIS A 215 9.96 -5.31 -7.37
N HIS A 216 9.36 -6.50 -7.31
CA HIS A 216 9.64 -7.44 -6.22
C HIS A 216 11.04 -8.05 -6.32
N ALA A 217 11.57 -8.29 -7.53
CA ALA A 217 12.93 -8.79 -7.71
C ALA A 217 13.98 -7.77 -7.20
N GLY A 218 13.79 -6.49 -7.50
CA GLY A 218 14.67 -5.43 -6.97
C GLY A 218 14.61 -5.32 -5.46
N ARG A 219 13.40 -5.34 -4.87
CA ARG A 219 13.21 -5.30 -3.41
C ARG A 219 13.68 -6.57 -2.71
N GLY A 220 13.64 -7.71 -3.39
CA GLY A 220 14.15 -9.00 -2.92
C GLY A 220 15.64 -9.19 -3.15
N GLU A 221 16.33 -8.21 -3.72
CA GLU A 221 17.75 -8.27 -4.12
C GLU A 221 18.08 -9.47 -5.02
N LEU A 222 17.13 -9.90 -5.84
CA LEU A 222 17.33 -10.89 -6.89
C LEU A 222 17.83 -10.17 -8.15
N TRP A 223 19.06 -9.65 -8.09
CA TRP A 223 19.57 -8.67 -9.04
C TRP A 223 19.56 -9.13 -10.50
N ASP A 224 19.93 -10.38 -10.76
CA ASP A 224 19.88 -10.94 -12.13
C ASP A 224 18.45 -10.98 -12.69
N LYS A 225 17.48 -11.42 -11.83
CA LYS A 225 16.06 -11.43 -12.22
C LYS A 225 15.51 -10.02 -12.36
N ALA A 226 15.88 -9.11 -11.45
CA ALA A 226 15.46 -7.71 -11.49
C ALA A 226 15.90 -7.05 -12.81
N LEU A 227 17.16 -7.25 -13.21
CA LEU A 227 17.69 -6.75 -14.48
C LEU A 227 16.86 -7.28 -15.66
N GLY A 228 16.66 -8.60 -15.75
CA GLY A 228 15.92 -9.20 -16.84
C GLY A 228 14.46 -8.74 -16.92
N TYR A 229 13.79 -8.58 -15.79
CA TYR A 229 12.40 -8.07 -15.76
C TYR A 229 12.31 -6.57 -16.06
N LEU A 230 13.29 -5.76 -15.64
CA LEU A 230 13.34 -4.34 -15.99
C LEU A 230 13.58 -4.11 -17.47
N GLU A 231 14.47 -4.92 -18.11
CA GLU A 231 14.65 -4.90 -19.56
C GLU A 231 13.34 -5.24 -20.29
N GLN A 232 12.65 -6.28 -19.87
CA GLN A 232 11.36 -6.68 -20.46
C GLN A 232 10.27 -5.63 -20.25
N ALA A 233 10.16 -5.05 -19.04
CA ALA A 233 9.20 -3.99 -18.72
C ALA A 233 9.47 -2.74 -19.57
N GLY A 234 10.76 -2.36 -19.71
CA GLY A 234 11.17 -1.25 -20.55
C GLY A 234 10.79 -1.45 -22.01
N ALA A 235 11.07 -2.63 -22.55
CA ALA A 235 10.71 -2.97 -23.94
C ALA A 235 9.19 -2.99 -24.17
N LYS A 236 8.42 -3.55 -23.22
CA LYS A 236 6.95 -3.56 -23.26
C LYS A 236 6.38 -2.14 -23.25
N ASN A 237 6.89 -1.26 -22.38
CA ASN A 237 6.46 0.13 -22.28
C ASN A 237 6.86 0.92 -23.53
N PHE A 238 8.05 0.72 -24.05
CA PHE A 238 8.49 1.33 -25.32
C PHE A 238 7.58 0.95 -26.47
N GLY A 239 7.25 -0.35 -26.61
CA GLY A 239 6.35 -0.84 -27.66
C GLY A 239 4.93 -0.29 -27.57
N ARG A 240 4.51 0.21 -26.40
CA ARG A 240 3.22 0.88 -26.19
C ARG A 240 3.31 2.41 -26.27
N SER A 241 4.45 2.95 -26.69
CA SER A 241 4.74 4.38 -26.70
C SER A 241 4.67 5.05 -25.30
N ALA A 242 4.75 4.26 -24.23
CA ALA A 242 4.87 4.73 -22.86
C ALA A 242 6.35 5.03 -22.54
N HIS A 243 6.90 6.04 -23.25
CA HIS A 243 8.34 6.31 -23.24
C HIS A 243 8.88 6.75 -21.90
N ARG A 244 8.10 7.46 -21.06
CA ARG A 244 8.52 7.87 -19.71
C ARG A 244 8.69 6.67 -18.79
N GLU A 245 7.76 5.74 -18.85
CA GLU A 245 7.78 4.48 -18.10
C GLU A 245 8.91 3.58 -18.57
N ALA A 246 9.18 3.55 -19.88
CA ALA A 246 10.32 2.83 -20.45
C ALA A 246 11.65 3.42 -19.93
N VAL A 247 11.80 4.74 -19.93
CA VAL A 247 12.98 5.44 -19.36
C VAL A 247 13.17 5.04 -17.89
N ALA A 248 12.11 5.10 -17.08
CA ALA A 248 12.20 4.74 -15.66
C ALA A 248 12.63 3.29 -15.45
N CYS A 249 12.17 2.34 -16.28
CA CYS A 249 12.60 0.94 -16.21
C CYS A 249 14.08 0.79 -16.56
N TYR A 250 14.58 1.45 -17.62
CA TYR A 250 15.98 1.34 -18.02
C TYR A 250 16.93 2.07 -17.06
N GLU A 251 16.53 3.20 -16.46
CA GLU A 251 17.30 3.86 -15.40
C GLU A 251 17.45 2.93 -14.18
N GLN A 252 16.36 2.29 -13.74
CA GLN A 252 16.43 1.28 -12.67
C GLN A 252 17.28 0.06 -13.07
N ALA A 253 17.26 -0.39 -14.33
CA ALA A 253 18.09 -1.47 -14.80
C ALA A 253 19.60 -1.12 -14.70
N LEU A 254 19.97 0.13 -15.01
CA LEU A 254 21.35 0.62 -14.83
C LEU A 254 21.76 0.67 -13.35
N ASP A 255 20.83 1.00 -12.45
CA ASP A 255 21.10 0.97 -11.00
C ASP A 255 21.28 -0.46 -10.51
N VAL A 256 20.46 -1.40 -10.97
CA VAL A 256 20.57 -2.83 -10.64
C VAL A 256 21.94 -3.41 -11.09
N LEU A 257 22.43 -3.00 -12.27
CA LEU A 257 23.74 -3.45 -12.77
C LEU A 257 24.89 -3.13 -11.82
N ARG A 258 24.78 -2.10 -10.98
CA ARG A 258 25.80 -1.75 -9.98
C ARG A 258 25.92 -2.78 -8.86
N HIS A 259 24.92 -3.61 -8.67
CA HIS A 259 24.90 -4.68 -7.66
C HIS A 259 25.38 -6.02 -8.21
N LEU A 260 25.58 -6.12 -9.52
CA LEU A 260 26.09 -7.33 -10.19
C LEU A 260 27.61 -7.27 -10.33
N PRO A 261 28.30 -8.42 -10.32
CA PRO A 261 29.73 -8.45 -10.49
C PRO A 261 30.10 -7.97 -11.91
N GLU A 262 31.20 -7.22 -12.00
CA GLU A 262 31.73 -6.79 -13.30
C GLU A 262 32.20 -7.98 -14.13
N SER A 263 31.69 -8.08 -15.33
CA SER A 263 32.03 -9.11 -16.31
C SER A 263 31.78 -8.58 -17.73
N ALA A 264 32.32 -9.24 -18.74
CA ALA A 264 32.02 -8.89 -20.12
C ALA A 264 30.50 -8.97 -20.41
N GLY A 265 29.79 -9.91 -19.76
CA GLY A 265 28.34 -10.05 -19.87
C GLY A 265 27.58 -8.85 -19.27
N THR A 266 27.91 -8.44 -18.04
CA THR A 266 27.26 -7.27 -17.40
C THR A 266 27.62 -5.96 -18.09
N GLN A 267 28.83 -5.83 -18.62
CA GLN A 267 29.21 -4.68 -19.45
C GLN A 267 28.41 -4.63 -20.76
N GLY A 268 28.23 -5.77 -21.44
CA GLY A 268 27.39 -5.87 -22.62
C GLY A 268 25.93 -5.46 -22.33
N LYS A 269 25.36 -5.99 -21.24
CA LYS A 269 24.02 -5.60 -20.77
C LYS A 269 23.91 -4.09 -20.49
N ALA A 270 24.94 -3.50 -19.87
CA ALA A 270 24.95 -2.06 -19.61
C ALA A 270 24.93 -1.22 -20.90
N ILE A 271 25.57 -1.69 -21.96
CA ILE A 271 25.53 -1.05 -23.28
C ILE A 271 24.11 -1.18 -23.89
N ASP A 272 23.54 -2.38 -23.89
CA ASP A 272 22.21 -2.64 -24.45
C ASP A 272 21.14 -1.78 -23.75
N VAL A 273 21.18 -1.72 -22.42
CA VAL A 273 20.24 -0.90 -21.61
C VAL A 273 20.41 0.59 -21.94
N ARG A 274 21.65 1.10 -22.11
CA ARG A 274 21.87 2.50 -22.50
C ARG A 274 21.36 2.83 -23.90
N ILE A 275 21.50 1.91 -24.84
CA ILE A 275 20.95 2.07 -26.20
C ILE A 275 19.41 2.14 -26.14
N ALA A 276 18.78 1.25 -25.37
CA ALA A 276 17.33 1.24 -25.20
C ALA A 276 16.83 2.49 -24.46
N LEU A 277 17.54 2.94 -23.43
CA LEU A 277 17.26 4.20 -22.73
C LEU A 277 17.33 5.40 -23.67
N ARG A 278 18.40 5.49 -24.45
CA ARG A 278 18.55 6.55 -25.46
C ARG A 278 17.37 6.56 -26.44
N SER A 279 16.98 5.39 -26.96
CA SER A 279 15.85 5.25 -27.87
C SER A 279 14.55 5.72 -27.26
N SER A 280 14.38 5.53 -25.94
CA SER A 280 13.20 5.97 -25.18
C SER A 280 13.20 7.47 -24.87
N LEU A 281 14.37 8.09 -24.71
CA LEU A 281 14.52 9.53 -24.46
C LEU A 281 14.29 10.38 -25.70
N PHE A 282 14.59 9.83 -26.90
CA PHE A 282 14.48 10.56 -28.16
C PHE A 282 13.06 11.10 -28.44
N PRO A 283 11.97 10.30 -28.33
CA PRO A 283 10.61 10.78 -28.51
C PRO A 283 10.16 11.82 -27.47
N LEU A 284 10.82 11.87 -26.31
CA LEU A 284 10.54 12.81 -25.24
C LEU A 284 11.26 14.16 -25.42
N GLY A 285 12.13 14.30 -26.44
CA GLY A 285 12.93 15.50 -26.66
C GLY A 285 14.00 15.75 -25.61
N GLN A 286 14.34 14.74 -24.78
CA GLN A 286 15.31 14.86 -23.67
C GLN A 286 16.73 14.55 -24.14
N LEU A 287 17.19 15.23 -25.18
CA LEU A 287 18.50 14.99 -25.80
C LEU A 287 19.67 15.30 -24.87
N SER A 288 19.52 16.23 -23.94
CA SER A 288 20.58 16.59 -22.97
C SER A 288 20.90 15.48 -21.96
N LYS A 289 20.04 14.47 -21.83
CA LYS A 289 20.28 13.28 -20.97
C LYS A 289 20.99 12.14 -21.76
N ILE A 290 21.21 12.32 -23.05
CA ILE A 290 21.78 11.30 -23.94
C ILE A 290 23.31 11.38 -24.01
N ILE A 291 23.87 12.50 -23.54
CA ILE A 291 25.30 12.75 -23.43
C ILE A 291 25.77 12.42 -22.01
#